data_1e203298e70d4a1101d4a908dca6d8d6
#
_entry.id   1e203298e70d4a1101d4a908dca6d8d6
#
_cell.length_a   1.000
_cell.length_b   1.000
_cell.length_c   1.000
_cell.angle_alpha   90.00
_cell.angle_beta   90.00
_cell.angle_gamma   90.00
#
_symmetry.space_group_name_H-M   'P 1'
#
loop_
_entity.id
_entity.type
_entity.pdbx_description
1 polymer ?
#
loop_
_entity_poly.entity_id
_entity_poly.type
_entity_poly.pdbx_seq_one_letter_code
_entity_poly.pdbx_strand_id
1 'polypeptide(L)'
;MRNIALYFLLLIPSFVQAGHHEESGISANIATAKAGYDAFNAGDMEAWRAVQADETVWTIQVGLPYTGTYIGPAAVEAGVFGPIGKMWPDFKVDHIKFYESGDTVFVHVHMTAEGLDTESIHMIKIKEGKYIAFQPFDDSAAMLRAAKR
;
A
#
# COMPACT_ATOMS: atom_id res chain seq x y z
N MET A 1 -52.48 58.01 24.38
CA MET A 1 -51.33 57.19 24.85
C MET A 1 -51.23 56.00 23.93
N ARG A 2 -50.27 56.03 22.99
CA ARG A 2 -50.10 55.00 21.96
C ARG A 2 -48.95 54.12 22.38
N ASN A 3 -49.25 52.85 22.71
CA ASN A 3 -48.23 51.84 23.01
C ASN A 3 -47.67 51.30 21.69
N ILE A 4 -46.37 51.58 21.47
CA ILE A 4 -45.60 51.00 20.36
C ILE A 4 -44.99 49.73 20.91
N ALA A 5 -45.45 48.57 20.46
CA ALA A 5 -44.84 47.25 20.72
C ALA A 5 -43.68 47.07 19.73
N LEU A 6 -42.47 46.99 20.25
CA LEU A 6 -41.22 46.76 19.52
C LEU A 6 -41.07 45.25 19.38
N TYR A 7 -41.27 44.71 18.17
CA TYR A 7 -40.99 43.30 17.86
C TYR A 7 -39.49 43.15 17.59
N PHE A 8 -38.77 42.49 18.47
CA PHE A 8 -37.38 42.05 18.26
C PHE A 8 -37.41 40.77 17.40
N LEU A 9 -37.02 40.90 16.13
CA LEU A 9 -36.87 39.76 15.23
C LEU A 9 -35.52 39.11 15.50
N LEU A 10 -35.49 37.99 16.21
CA LEU A 10 -34.30 37.15 16.42
C LEU A 10 -33.96 36.43 15.13
N LEU A 11 -32.97 36.92 14.41
CA LEU A 11 -32.33 36.21 13.32
C LEU A 11 -31.46 35.08 13.92
N ILE A 12 -31.93 33.85 13.84
CA ILE A 12 -31.15 32.66 14.16
C ILE A 12 -30.31 32.34 12.90
N PRO A 13 -28.97 32.37 12.96
CA PRO A 13 -28.17 31.91 11.85
C PRO A 13 -28.33 30.39 11.73
N SER A 14 -28.91 29.94 10.63
CA SER A 14 -28.89 28.52 10.25
C SER A 14 -27.46 28.12 9.93
N PHE A 15 -26.80 27.41 10.85
CA PHE A 15 -25.61 26.68 10.55
C PHE A 15 -25.94 25.55 9.58
N VAL A 16 -25.66 25.76 8.31
CA VAL A 16 -25.62 24.67 7.34
C VAL A 16 -24.41 23.83 7.68
N GLN A 17 -24.64 22.75 8.41
CA GLN A 17 -23.64 21.71 8.61
C GLN A 17 -23.45 21.04 7.26
N ALA A 18 -22.36 21.39 6.57
CA ALA A 18 -21.93 20.65 5.39
C ALA A 18 -21.59 19.23 5.86
N GLY A 19 -22.54 18.32 5.70
CA GLY A 19 -22.29 16.90 5.88
C GLY A 19 -21.21 16.50 4.88
N HIS A 20 -20.01 16.20 5.38
CA HIS A 20 -19.06 15.42 4.61
C HIS A 20 -19.73 14.05 4.41
N HIS A 21 -20.33 13.85 3.24
CA HIS A 21 -20.57 12.51 2.73
C HIS A 21 -19.17 11.94 2.49
N GLU A 22 -18.68 11.13 3.42
CA GLU A 22 -17.64 10.16 3.10
C GLU A 22 -18.24 9.26 2.01
N GLU A 23 -17.91 9.54 0.76
CA GLU A 23 -17.99 8.50 -0.26
C GLU A 23 -17.09 7.37 0.25
N SER A 24 -17.69 6.23 0.56
CA SER A 24 -17.00 4.99 0.94
C SER A 24 -16.29 4.38 -0.27
N GLY A 25 -15.53 5.18 -1.00
CA GLY A 25 -14.64 4.80 -2.06
C GLY A 25 -13.26 4.45 -1.49
N ILE A 26 -12.61 3.46 -2.07
CA ILE A 26 -11.20 3.16 -1.81
C ILE A 26 -10.38 4.43 -2.13
N SER A 27 -9.51 4.87 -1.21
CA SER A 27 -8.66 6.04 -1.45
C SER A 27 -7.75 5.84 -2.67
N ALA A 28 -7.30 6.92 -3.28
CA ALA A 28 -6.38 6.85 -4.43
C ALA A 28 -5.07 6.12 -4.07
N ASN A 29 -4.55 6.31 -2.85
CA ASN A 29 -3.35 5.63 -2.39
C ASN A 29 -3.59 4.12 -2.23
N ILE A 30 -4.71 3.71 -1.63
CA ILE A 30 -5.06 2.29 -1.51
C ILE A 30 -5.26 1.67 -2.90
N ALA A 31 -5.91 2.39 -3.83
CA ALA A 31 -6.08 1.91 -5.20
C ALA A 31 -4.73 1.70 -5.91
N THR A 32 -3.78 2.64 -5.73
CA THR A 32 -2.41 2.52 -6.25
C THR A 32 -1.69 1.32 -5.61
N ALA A 33 -1.79 1.17 -4.28
CA ALA A 33 -1.18 0.04 -3.58
C ALA A 33 -1.73 -1.29 -4.10
N LYS A 34 -3.05 -1.41 -4.22
CA LYS A 34 -3.71 -2.61 -4.75
C LYS A 34 -3.25 -2.95 -6.16
N ALA A 35 -3.17 -1.96 -7.05
CA ALA A 35 -2.75 -2.17 -8.44
C ALA A 35 -1.34 -2.79 -8.54
N GLY A 36 -0.41 -2.41 -7.63
CA GLY A 36 0.91 -3.01 -7.58
C GLY A 36 0.91 -4.50 -7.23
N TYR A 37 0.08 -4.94 -6.28
CA TYR A 37 -0.07 -6.36 -5.94
C TYR A 37 -0.76 -7.16 -7.05
N ASP A 38 -1.83 -6.61 -7.60
CA ASP A 38 -2.58 -7.26 -8.69
C ASP A 38 -1.66 -7.50 -9.90
N ALA A 39 -0.87 -6.49 -10.28
CA ALA A 39 0.09 -6.59 -11.37
C ALA A 39 1.20 -7.61 -11.08
N PHE A 40 1.77 -7.60 -9.87
CA PHE A 40 2.79 -8.57 -9.47
C PHE A 40 2.27 -10.01 -9.55
N ASN A 41 1.10 -10.28 -8.96
CA ASN A 41 0.48 -11.62 -8.96
C ASN A 41 0.07 -12.10 -10.38
N ALA A 42 -0.25 -11.15 -11.26
CA ALA A 42 -0.53 -11.43 -12.67
C ALA A 42 0.75 -11.63 -13.52
N GLY A 43 1.93 -11.32 -12.99
CA GLY A 43 3.18 -11.29 -13.75
C GLY A 43 3.26 -10.13 -14.76
N ASP A 44 2.37 -9.14 -14.64
CA ASP A 44 2.34 -7.96 -15.50
C ASP A 44 3.33 -6.91 -14.98
N MET A 45 4.59 -7.07 -15.40
CA MET A 45 5.66 -6.17 -14.97
C MET A 45 5.55 -4.78 -15.60
N GLU A 46 4.85 -4.61 -16.71
CA GLU A 46 4.58 -3.29 -17.29
C GLU A 46 3.60 -2.51 -16.39
N ALA A 47 2.48 -3.11 -16.03
CA ALA A 47 1.53 -2.50 -15.10
C ALA A 47 2.15 -2.28 -13.71
N TRP A 48 3.02 -3.22 -13.23
CA TRP A 48 3.72 -3.03 -11.96
C TRP A 48 4.68 -1.81 -12.01
N ARG A 49 5.47 -1.65 -13.09
CA ARG A 49 6.33 -0.47 -13.26
C ARG A 49 5.51 0.83 -13.36
N ALA A 50 4.33 0.76 -13.97
CA ALA A 50 3.47 1.91 -14.14
C ALA A 50 3.05 2.56 -12.82
N VAL A 51 3.02 1.83 -11.71
CA VAL A 51 2.73 2.36 -10.36
C VAL A 51 3.98 2.66 -9.53
N GLN A 52 5.19 2.49 -10.07
CA GLN A 52 6.44 2.86 -9.40
C GLN A 52 6.91 4.26 -9.84
N ALA A 53 7.51 5.02 -8.94
CA ALA A 53 8.31 6.18 -9.31
C ALA A 53 9.66 5.71 -9.90
N ASP A 54 10.27 6.50 -10.78
CA ASP A 54 11.56 6.15 -11.40
C ASP A 54 12.67 5.95 -10.35
N GLU A 55 12.60 6.70 -9.25
CA GLU A 55 13.55 6.63 -8.12
C GLU A 55 12.90 5.96 -6.89
N THR A 56 11.92 5.08 -7.06
CA THR A 56 11.33 4.34 -5.94
C THR A 56 12.42 3.62 -5.14
N VAL A 57 12.30 3.66 -3.80
CA VAL A 57 13.29 3.02 -2.90
C VAL A 57 12.66 1.82 -2.22
N TRP A 58 13.17 0.64 -2.51
CA TRP A 58 12.78 -0.59 -1.84
C TRP A 58 13.84 -1.00 -0.81
N THR A 59 13.43 -1.15 0.45
CA THR A 59 14.31 -1.57 1.54
C THR A 59 13.90 -2.94 2.03
N ILE A 60 14.71 -3.95 1.73
CA ILE A 60 14.49 -5.32 2.20
C ILE A 60 15.30 -5.53 3.47
N GLN A 61 14.60 -5.88 4.55
CA GLN A 61 15.21 -6.05 5.86
C GLN A 61 16.22 -7.22 5.90
N VAL A 62 17.05 -7.21 6.94
CA VAL A 62 18.02 -8.28 7.21
C VAL A 62 17.31 -9.61 7.43
N GLY A 63 17.92 -10.68 6.93
CA GLY A 63 17.44 -12.05 7.12
C GLY A 63 17.13 -12.80 5.83
N LEU A 64 17.06 -12.11 4.69
CA LEU A 64 16.84 -12.73 3.39
C LEU A 64 18.10 -12.63 2.51
N PRO A 65 18.35 -13.58 1.57
CA PRO A 65 19.53 -13.54 0.71
C PRO A 65 19.62 -12.31 -0.20
N TYR A 66 18.50 -11.62 -0.41
CA TYR A 66 18.41 -10.38 -1.19
C TYR A 66 18.18 -9.15 -0.31
N THR A 67 18.62 -9.19 0.95
CA THR A 67 18.65 -8.01 1.84
C THR A 67 19.37 -6.85 1.18
N GLY A 68 18.81 -5.64 1.27
CA GLY A 68 19.45 -4.45 0.72
C GLY A 68 18.48 -3.32 0.41
N THR A 69 19.02 -2.27 -0.19
CA THR A 69 18.27 -1.14 -0.70
C THR A 69 18.39 -1.10 -2.22
N TYR A 70 17.27 -1.04 -2.90
CA TYR A 70 17.16 -1.04 -4.36
C TYR A 70 16.49 0.24 -4.83
N ILE A 71 17.08 0.93 -5.77
CA ILE A 71 16.59 2.21 -6.28
C ILE A 71 16.13 2.02 -7.73
N GLY A 72 14.89 2.35 -7.98
CA GLY A 72 14.24 2.24 -9.27
C GLY A 72 13.71 0.84 -9.60
N PRO A 73 12.69 0.75 -10.47
CA PRO A 73 12.00 -0.51 -10.79
C PRO A 73 12.93 -1.61 -11.30
N ALA A 74 13.87 -1.27 -12.19
CA ALA A 74 14.81 -2.26 -12.77
C ALA A 74 15.69 -2.93 -11.71
N ALA A 75 16.16 -2.16 -10.71
CA ALA A 75 16.94 -2.69 -9.61
C ALA A 75 16.12 -3.64 -8.73
N VAL A 76 14.84 -3.30 -8.48
CA VAL A 76 13.91 -4.16 -7.74
C VAL A 76 13.65 -5.46 -8.48
N GLU A 77 13.36 -5.41 -9.77
CA GLU A 77 13.12 -6.61 -10.57
C GLU A 77 14.35 -7.55 -10.55
N ALA A 78 15.53 -7.01 -10.76
CA ALA A 78 16.74 -7.82 -10.78
C ALA A 78 17.15 -8.32 -9.39
N GLY A 79 17.07 -7.45 -8.37
CA GLY A 79 17.61 -7.70 -7.05
C GLY A 79 16.62 -8.31 -6.04
N VAL A 80 15.32 -8.18 -6.29
CA VAL A 80 14.26 -8.71 -5.39
C VAL A 80 13.45 -9.78 -6.11
N PHE A 81 12.77 -9.46 -7.21
CA PHE A 81 11.88 -10.41 -7.87
C PHE A 81 12.64 -11.57 -8.52
N GLY A 82 13.81 -11.32 -9.09
CA GLY A 82 14.66 -12.37 -9.63
C GLY A 82 15.03 -13.45 -8.60
N PRO A 83 15.55 -13.10 -7.42
CA PRO A 83 15.75 -14.03 -6.32
C PRO A 83 14.47 -14.71 -5.82
N ILE A 84 13.36 -13.97 -5.65
CA ILE A 84 12.08 -14.53 -5.24
C ILE A 84 11.64 -15.63 -6.21
N GLY A 85 11.62 -15.36 -7.51
CA GLY A 85 11.20 -16.32 -8.52
C GLY A 85 12.09 -17.58 -8.62
N LYS A 86 13.35 -17.50 -8.17
CA LYS A 86 14.25 -18.67 -8.09
C LYS A 86 14.01 -19.51 -6.84
N MET A 87 13.81 -18.85 -5.69
CA MET A 87 13.65 -19.52 -4.40
C MET A 87 12.22 -20.03 -4.18
N TRP A 88 11.24 -19.33 -4.71
CA TRP A 88 9.81 -19.66 -4.59
C TRP A 88 9.11 -19.43 -5.95
N PRO A 89 9.23 -20.39 -6.91
CA PRO A 89 8.72 -20.21 -8.29
C PRO A 89 7.21 -19.97 -8.40
N ASP A 90 6.47 -20.39 -7.39
CA ASP A 90 5.00 -20.27 -7.27
C ASP A 90 4.58 -19.20 -6.25
N PHE A 91 5.48 -18.27 -5.89
CA PHE A 91 5.24 -17.24 -4.88
C PHE A 91 4.05 -16.35 -5.26
N LYS A 92 3.17 -16.18 -4.28
CA LYS A 92 2.04 -15.24 -4.33
C LYS A 92 2.01 -14.37 -3.09
N VAL A 93 1.48 -13.17 -3.25
CA VAL A 93 1.26 -12.23 -2.17
C VAL A 93 -0.14 -11.63 -2.29
N ASP A 94 -1.07 -12.18 -1.52
CA ASP A 94 -2.47 -11.76 -1.52
C ASP A 94 -2.68 -10.68 -0.46
N HIS A 95 -3.26 -9.55 -0.84
CA HIS A 95 -3.59 -8.50 0.12
C HIS A 95 -4.86 -8.86 0.91
N ILE A 96 -4.77 -8.84 2.23
CA ILE A 96 -5.88 -9.11 3.15
C ILE A 96 -6.59 -7.80 3.50
N LYS A 97 -5.82 -6.77 3.90
CA LYS A 97 -6.36 -5.50 4.34
C LYS A 97 -5.38 -4.36 4.15
N PHE A 98 -5.93 -3.20 3.83
CA PHE A 98 -5.19 -1.95 3.69
C PHE A 98 -5.51 -1.02 4.86
N TYR A 99 -4.50 -0.33 5.35
CA TYR A 99 -4.58 0.73 6.35
C TYR A 99 -3.84 1.93 5.82
N GLU A 100 -4.40 3.12 5.89
CA GLU A 100 -3.79 4.34 5.37
C GLU A 100 -3.54 5.35 6.48
N SER A 101 -2.39 6.01 6.41
CA SER A 101 -2.03 7.14 7.27
C SER A 101 -1.23 8.16 6.45
N GLY A 102 -1.87 9.23 6.05
CA GLY A 102 -1.27 10.27 5.21
C GLY A 102 -0.83 9.72 3.84
N ASP A 103 0.45 9.82 3.54
CA ASP A 103 1.07 9.31 2.31
C ASP A 103 1.44 7.82 2.37
N THR A 104 1.18 7.16 3.48
CA THR A 104 1.65 5.81 3.76
C THR A 104 0.49 4.82 3.82
N VAL A 105 0.60 3.74 3.06
CA VAL A 105 -0.32 2.59 3.09
C VAL A 105 0.41 1.41 3.71
N PHE A 106 -0.17 0.85 4.78
CA PHE A 106 0.24 -0.43 5.33
C PHE A 106 -0.67 -1.51 4.80
N VAL A 107 -0.10 -2.56 4.28
CA VAL A 107 -0.85 -3.67 3.69
C VAL A 107 -0.59 -4.93 4.48
N HIS A 108 -1.64 -5.47 5.09
CA HIS A 108 -1.61 -6.82 5.64
C HIS A 108 -1.73 -7.80 4.48
N VAL A 109 -0.75 -8.65 4.31
CA VAL A 109 -0.67 -9.61 3.21
C VAL A 109 -0.52 -11.04 3.70
N HIS A 110 -0.99 -11.98 2.88
CA HIS A 110 -0.76 -13.41 3.01
C HIS A 110 0.19 -13.84 1.89
N MET A 111 1.30 -14.44 2.25
CA MET A 111 2.32 -14.90 1.33
C MET A 111 2.34 -16.42 1.29
N THR A 112 2.24 -16.98 0.10
CA THR A 112 2.21 -18.42 -0.13
C THR A 112 3.19 -18.84 -1.21
N ALA A 113 3.76 -20.04 -1.03
CA ALA A 113 4.51 -20.80 -2.01
C ALA A 113 4.57 -22.25 -1.55
N GLU A 114 5.20 -23.15 -2.32
CA GLU A 114 5.42 -24.52 -1.85
C GLU A 114 6.20 -24.53 -0.52
N GLY A 115 5.56 -24.98 0.56
CA GLY A 115 6.13 -24.99 1.91
C GLY A 115 6.15 -23.64 2.63
N LEU A 116 5.60 -22.59 2.03
CA LEU A 116 5.44 -21.26 2.64
C LEU A 116 3.96 -20.96 2.80
N ASP A 117 3.59 -20.58 4.01
CA ASP A 117 2.28 -20.06 4.39
C ASP A 117 2.50 -19.12 5.57
N THR A 118 2.47 -17.80 5.32
CA THR A 118 2.78 -16.80 6.34
C THR A 118 2.14 -15.45 6.03
N GLU A 119 2.00 -14.61 7.03
CA GLU A 119 1.50 -13.25 6.90
C GLU A 119 2.61 -12.22 7.11
N SER A 120 2.41 -11.03 6.57
CA SER A 120 3.36 -9.93 6.64
C SER A 120 2.64 -8.58 6.65
N ILE A 121 3.37 -7.54 7.05
CA ILE A 121 2.96 -6.15 6.85
C ILE A 121 3.94 -5.50 5.88
N HIS A 122 3.43 -4.95 4.79
CA HIS A 122 4.21 -4.14 3.88
C HIS A 122 3.86 -2.66 4.08
N MET A 123 4.87 -1.81 4.15
CA MET A 123 4.73 -0.36 4.20
C MET A 123 5.05 0.23 2.83
N ILE A 124 4.15 1.02 2.31
CA ILE A 124 4.26 1.67 0.99
C ILE A 124 4.07 3.17 1.18
N LYS A 125 5.04 3.98 0.75
CA LYS A 125 4.82 5.42 0.63
C LYS A 125 4.43 5.76 -0.80
N ILE A 126 3.37 6.55 -0.93
CA ILE A 126 2.78 6.93 -2.21
C ILE A 126 2.79 8.44 -2.35
N LYS A 127 3.23 8.91 -3.51
CA LYS A 127 3.16 10.30 -3.90
C LYS A 127 2.73 10.39 -5.37
N GLU A 128 1.75 11.24 -5.66
CA GLU A 128 1.26 11.47 -7.03
C GLU A 128 0.87 10.17 -7.76
N GLY A 129 0.24 9.22 -7.03
CA GLY A 129 -0.19 7.93 -7.57
C GLY A 129 0.94 6.94 -7.87
N LYS A 130 2.12 7.13 -7.29
CA LYS A 130 3.30 6.28 -7.48
C LYS A 130 3.89 5.84 -6.15
N TYR A 131 4.41 4.62 -6.08
CA TYR A 131 5.26 4.17 -4.99
C TYR A 131 6.57 4.96 -5.03
N ILE A 132 6.88 5.66 -3.94
CA ILE A 132 8.18 6.32 -3.73
C ILE A 132 9.05 5.53 -2.76
N ALA A 133 8.45 4.69 -1.91
CA ALA A 133 9.17 3.76 -1.05
C ALA A 133 8.32 2.52 -0.77
N PHE A 134 9.02 1.39 -0.56
CA PHE A 134 8.43 0.12 -0.13
C PHE A 134 9.34 -0.55 0.89
N GLN A 135 8.76 -1.10 1.94
CA GLN A 135 9.46 -1.89 2.95
C GLN A 135 8.54 -2.99 3.48
N PRO A 136 8.88 -4.28 3.28
CA PRO A 136 8.18 -5.39 3.89
C PRO A 136 8.70 -5.65 5.31
N PHE A 137 7.87 -6.27 6.15
CA PHE A 137 8.22 -6.77 7.48
C PHE A 137 7.85 -8.26 7.54
N ASP A 138 8.61 -9.06 6.79
CA ASP A 138 8.32 -10.47 6.54
C ASP A 138 8.81 -11.38 7.66
N ASP A 139 8.16 -12.55 7.81
CA ASP A 139 8.74 -13.67 8.56
C ASP A 139 9.86 -14.32 7.72
N SER A 140 11.04 -13.71 7.78
CA SER A 140 12.22 -14.19 7.04
C SER A 140 12.61 -15.62 7.43
N ALA A 141 12.33 -16.05 8.66
CA ALA A 141 12.61 -17.40 9.09
C ALA A 141 11.70 -18.43 8.40
N ALA A 142 10.39 -18.14 8.28
CA ALA A 142 9.47 -18.98 7.52
C ALA A 142 9.86 -19.02 6.03
N MET A 143 10.16 -17.87 5.44
CA MET A 143 10.58 -17.78 4.04
C MET A 143 11.84 -18.61 3.78
N LEU A 144 12.88 -18.49 4.62
CA LEU A 144 14.12 -19.26 4.45
C LEU A 144 13.92 -20.78 4.60
N ARG A 145 13.02 -21.22 5.47
CA ARG A 145 12.70 -22.66 5.61
C ARG A 145 12.08 -23.24 4.35
N ALA A 146 11.26 -22.46 3.65
CA ALA A 146 10.55 -22.85 2.43
C ALA A 146 11.35 -22.61 1.15
N ALA A 147 12.50 -21.91 1.20
CA ALA A 147 13.29 -21.58 0.03
C ALA A 147 13.83 -22.84 -0.66
N LYS A 148 13.65 -22.95 -1.97
CA LYS A 148 14.33 -23.97 -2.80
C LYS A 148 15.82 -23.66 -2.85
N ARG A 149 16.65 -24.68 -2.74
CA ARG A 149 18.12 -24.60 -2.79
C ARG A 149 18.63 -24.91 -4.19
#